data_a5547525046a6c2fe2d53880e12b6bbf
#
_entry.id   a5547525046a6c2fe2d53880e12b6bbf
#
_cell.length_a   1.000
_cell.length_b   1.000
_cell.length_c   1.000
_cell.angle_alpha   90.00
_cell.angle_beta   90.00
_cell.angle_gamma   90.00
#
_symmetry.space_group_name_H-M   'P 1'
#
loop_
_entity.id
_entity.type
_entity.pdbx_description
1 polymer ?
#
loop_
_entity_poly.entity_id
_entity_poly.type
_entity_poly.pdbx_seq_one_letter_code
_entity_poly.pdbx_strand_id
1 'polypeptide(L)'
;MRFTSEQRLDDGVRERAFTLGEIPGILWAPASASPPAPAPLILLGHPPLGLDRMYPRLAARARHAAADGFASAAIELPGSGDRPRLPGVEQARAELGRVVRAGERVGDEIVDALVLPLVERAVPEWRAALDALLALPEIGGPVGYSGGVISLGVRLAVVEPRISAAVLFAGSFVPRVVLEEARRVTVPLHVLLQWDDEGNDRQAALDLFDAFGSREKTLHANMGGHTGVPEFAAEAAGRFLARHLG
;
A
#
# COMPACT_ATOMS: atom_id res chain seq x y z
N MET A 1 -16.91 -5.45 11.50
CA MET A 1 -15.63 -4.99 12.10
C MET A 1 -15.81 -4.84 13.60
N ARG A 2 -14.84 -5.26 14.42
CA ARG A 2 -14.85 -5.16 15.89
C ARG A 2 -13.53 -4.54 16.34
N PHE A 3 -13.57 -3.47 17.12
CA PHE A 3 -12.40 -2.92 17.77
C PHE A 3 -11.94 -3.80 18.92
N THR A 4 -10.63 -4.01 19.04
CA THR A 4 -9.99 -4.85 20.06
C THR A 4 -9.19 -4.05 21.07
N SER A 5 -8.70 -2.88 20.68
CA SER A 5 -8.07 -1.92 21.56
C SER A 5 -8.23 -0.50 21.04
N GLU A 6 -8.09 0.47 21.93
CA GLU A 6 -8.02 1.89 21.59
C GLU A 6 -6.98 2.57 22.49
N GLN A 7 -6.13 3.42 21.88
CA GLN A 7 -5.21 4.27 22.60
C GLN A 7 -5.07 5.62 21.93
N ARG A 8 -4.64 6.61 22.69
CA ARG A 8 -4.28 7.92 22.18
C ARG A 8 -2.77 8.05 22.19
N LEU A 9 -2.20 8.38 21.04
CA LEU A 9 -0.78 8.66 20.89
C LEU A 9 -0.47 10.09 21.32
N ASP A 10 0.80 10.37 21.66
CA ASP A 10 1.24 11.67 22.23
C ASP A 10 0.96 12.87 21.31
N ASP A 11 0.89 12.65 20.00
CA ASP A 11 0.59 13.66 18.98
C ASP A 11 -0.91 13.87 18.71
N GLY A 12 -1.77 13.31 19.57
CA GLY A 12 -3.22 13.47 19.47
C GLY A 12 -3.89 12.55 18.45
N VAL A 13 -3.17 11.60 17.89
CA VAL A 13 -3.72 10.57 17.01
C VAL A 13 -4.42 9.51 17.86
N ARG A 14 -5.66 9.16 17.48
CA ARG A 14 -6.39 8.03 18.06
C ARG A 14 -6.08 6.77 17.24
N GLU A 15 -5.46 5.80 17.87
CA GLU A 15 -5.16 4.51 17.29
C GLU A 15 -6.14 3.46 17.81
N ARG A 16 -6.74 2.68 16.91
CA ARG A 16 -7.64 1.57 17.23
C ARG A 16 -7.24 0.31 16.48
N ALA A 17 -6.89 -0.73 17.20
CA ALA A 17 -6.78 -2.04 16.59
C ALA A 17 -8.18 -2.64 16.37
N PHE A 18 -8.36 -3.34 15.28
CA PHE A 18 -9.62 -4.00 14.95
C PHE A 18 -9.42 -5.37 14.32
N THR A 19 -10.51 -6.14 14.29
CA THR A 19 -10.61 -7.34 13.46
C THR A 19 -11.81 -7.23 12.52
N LEU A 20 -11.61 -7.62 11.26
CA LEU A 20 -12.66 -7.80 10.27
C LEU A 20 -12.76 -9.32 9.97
N GLY A 21 -13.70 -10.01 10.64
CA GLY A 21 -13.61 -11.46 10.72
C GLY A 21 -12.29 -11.87 11.39
N GLU A 22 -11.46 -12.63 10.69
CA GLU A 22 -10.13 -13.07 11.14
C GLU A 22 -8.99 -12.15 10.68
N ILE A 23 -9.29 -11.05 10.01
CA ILE A 23 -8.28 -10.12 9.48
C ILE A 23 -7.98 -9.04 10.51
N PRO A 24 -6.79 -9.01 11.12
CA PRO A 24 -6.36 -7.92 11.97
C PRO A 24 -6.15 -6.63 11.16
N GLY A 25 -6.39 -5.50 11.80
CA GLY A 25 -6.10 -4.19 11.22
C GLY A 25 -5.92 -3.12 12.28
N ILE A 26 -5.40 -1.97 11.85
CA ILE A 26 -5.21 -0.81 12.69
C ILE A 26 -5.77 0.41 11.95
N LEU A 27 -6.54 1.20 12.66
CA LEU A 27 -7.06 2.48 12.21
C LEU A 27 -6.43 3.59 13.06
N TRP A 28 -5.84 4.56 12.39
CA TRP A 28 -5.36 5.81 12.97
C TRP A 28 -6.24 6.96 12.49
N ALA A 29 -6.72 7.77 13.38
CA ALA A 29 -7.54 8.93 13.04
C ALA A 29 -7.07 10.16 13.81
N PRO A 30 -7.07 11.37 13.21
CA PRO A 30 -6.83 12.58 13.96
C PRO A 30 -7.90 12.74 15.06
N ALA A 31 -7.52 13.29 16.21
CA ALA A 31 -8.45 13.48 17.31
C ALA A 31 -9.60 14.46 16.98
N SER A 32 -9.40 15.30 15.96
CA SER A 32 -10.41 16.23 15.43
C SER A 32 -11.47 15.54 14.56
N ALA A 33 -11.20 14.33 14.05
CA ALA A 33 -12.16 13.60 13.23
C ALA A 33 -13.42 13.25 14.04
N SER A 34 -14.56 13.70 13.57
CA SER A 34 -15.84 13.56 14.25
C SER A 34 -17.00 13.54 13.24
N PRO A 35 -18.21 13.09 13.60
CA PRO A 35 -19.32 13.00 12.68
C PRO A 35 -19.64 14.25 11.85
N PRO A 36 -19.53 15.50 12.37
CA PRO A 36 -19.76 16.68 11.55
C PRO A 36 -18.60 16.99 10.58
N ALA A 37 -17.38 16.44 10.83
CA ALA A 37 -16.19 16.64 10.04
C ALA A 37 -15.39 15.32 9.93
N PRO A 38 -15.89 14.35 9.15
CA PRO A 38 -15.19 13.07 8.97
C PRO A 38 -13.87 13.28 8.24
N ALA A 39 -12.85 12.51 8.62
CA ALA A 39 -11.54 12.58 7.98
C ALA A 39 -11.52 11.73 6.70
N PRO A 40 -10.95 12.23 5.59
CA PRO A 40 -10.65 11.41 4.43
C PRO A 40 -9.69 10.27 4.79
N LEU A 41 -9.75 9.15 4.07
CA LEU A 41 -9.06 7.92 4.44
C LEU A 41 -7.89 7.60 3.52
N ILE A 42 -6.74 7.24 4.08
CA ILE A 42 -5.60 6.69 3.35
C ILE A 42 -5.43 5.22 3.72
N LEU A 43 -5.53 4.32 2.75
CA LEU A 43 -5.18 2.92 2.90
C LEU A 43 -3.65 2.77 2.84
N LEU A 44 -3.04 2.37 3.96
CA LEU A 44 -1.58 2.22 4.07
C LEU A 44 -1.16 0.81 3.65
N GLY A 45 -0.71 0.67 2.41
CA GLY A 45 -0.08 -0.56 1.94
C GLY A 45 1.27 -0.79 2.61
N HIS A 46 1.64 -2.08 2.75
CA HIS A 46 2.93 -2.52 3.29
C HIS A 46 3.35 -3.86 2.65
N PRO A 47 4.64 -4.26 2.73
CA PRO A 47 5.06 -5.59 2.31
C PRO A 47 4.48 -6.67 3.24
N PRO A 48 4.35 -7.94 2.78
CA PRO A 48 3.76 -9.04 3.57
C PRO A 48 4.75 -9.56 4.63
N LEU A 49 5.14 -8.71 5.56
CA LEU A 49 6.07 -8.99 6.66
C LEU A 49 5.39 -9.08 8.04
N GLY A 50 4.09 -8.85 8.09
CA GLY A 50 3.28 -8.78 9.31
C GLY A 50 3.10 -7.35 9.83
N LEU A 51 1.90 -7.05 10.36
CA LEU A 51 1.57 -5.73 10.91
C LEU A 51 2.51 -5.36 12.07
N ASP A 52 2.80 -6.28 12.97
CA ASP A 52 3.69 -6.02 14.12
C ASP A 52 5.06 -5.55 13.69
N ARG A 53 5.66 -6.23 12.70
CA ARG A 53 6.95 -5.85 12.15
C ARG A 53 6.90 -4.51 11.41
N MET A 54 5.80 -4.23 10.75
CA MET A 54 5.60 -3.01 9.97
C MET A 54 5.07 -1.84 10.80
N TYR A 55 4.61 -2.09 12.02
CA TYR A 55 3.98 -1.10 12.89
C TYR A 55 4.76 0.21 13.04
N PRO A 56 6.08 0.22 13.32
CA PRO A 56 6.80 1.49 13.48
C PRO A 56 6.73 2.39 12.24
N ARG A 57 6.81 1.78 11.04
CA ARG A 57 6.73 2.51 9.77
C ARG A 57 5.30 2.95 9.46
N LEU A 58 4.33 2.10 9.73
CA LEU A 58 2.90 2.40 9.52
C LEU A 58 2.44 3.51 10.45
N ALA A 59 2.77 3.44 11.73
CA ALA A 59 2.44 4.45 12.73
C ALA A 59 3.10 5.82 12.39
N ALA A 60 4.36 5.83 11.94
CA ALA A 60 5.01 7.06 11.51
C ALA A 60 4.30 7.71 10.31
N ARG A 61 3.92 6.92 9.31
CA ARG A 61 3.15 7.40 8.14
C ARG A 61 1.76 7.88 8.53
N ALA A 62 1.09 7.17 9.44
CA ALA A 62 -0.23 7.52 9.93
C ALA A 62 -0.23 8.82 10.74
N ARG A 63 0.81 9.05 11.56
CA ARG A 63 1.00 10.32 12.29
C ARG A 63 1.17 11.50 11.34
N HIS A 64 1.99 11.30 10.31
CA HIS A 64 2.19 12.31 9.27
C HIS A 64 0.87 12.64 8.55
N ALA A 65 0.12 11.62 8.14
CA ALA A 65 -1.18 11.79 7.52
C ALA A 65 -2.21 12.46 8.47
N ALA A 66 -2.20 12.13 9.76
CA ALA A 66 -3.09 12.73 10.74
C ALA A 66 -2.79 14.22 11.00
N ALA A 67 -1.52 14.64 10.89
CA ALA A 67 -1.15 16.04 10.95
C ALA A 67 -1.76 16.85 9.80
N ASP A 68 -1.95 16.22 8.65
CA ASP A 68 -2.63 16.79 7.47
C ASP A 68 -4.17 16.59 7.50
N GLY A 69 -4.71 16.02 8.58
CA GLY A 69 -6.16 15.83 8.76
C GLY A 69 -6.71 14.52 8.21
N PHE A 70 -5.87 13.58 7.75
CA PHE A 70 -6.29 12.31 7.19
C PHE A 70 -6.34 11.19 8.24
N ALA A 71 -7.35 10.35 8.16
CA ALA A 71 -7.32 9.03 8.79
C ALA A 71 -6.50 8.06 7.93
N SER A 72 -5.93 7.04 8.56
CA SER A 72 -5.17 6.00 7.87
C SER A 72 -5.54 4.62 8.39
N ALA A 73 -5.53 3.61 7.54
CA ALA A 73 -5.77 2.24 7.97
C ALA A 73 -4.81 1.25 7.28
N ALA A 74 -4.44 0.21 8.01
CA ALA A 74 -3.72 -0.94 7.49
C ALA A 74 -4.39 -2.23 7.95
N ILE A 75 -4.34 -3.27 7.12
CA ILE A 75 -4.80 -4.62 7.47
C ILE A 75 -3.67 -5.62 7.32
N GLU A 76 -3.71 -6.69 8.10
CA GLU A 76 -2.77 -7.81 7.95
C GLU A 76 -2.96 -8.50 6.61
N LEU A 77 -1.90 -8.59 5.82
CA LEU A 77 -1.97 -9.17 4.48
C LEU A 77 -2.09 -10.70 4.52
N PRO A 78 -2.68 -11.33 3.49
CA PRO A 78 -2.72 -12.79 3.37
C PRO A 78 -1.32 -13.40 3.46
N GLY A 79 -1.18 -14.47 4.23
CA GLY A 79 0.09 -15.19 4.37
C GLY A 79 1.14 -14.51 5.25
N SER A 80 0.81 -13.39 5.90
CA SER A 80 1.73 -12.68 6.81
C SER A 80 1.24 -12.70 8.26
N GLY A 81 2.11 -12.32 9.20
CA GLY A 81 1.83 -12.41 10.62
C GLY A 81 1.45 -13.84 11.02
N ASP A 82 0.38 -13.96 11.80
CA ASP A 82 -0.18 -15.24 12.24
C ASP A 82 -1.18 -15.85 11.24
N ARG A 83 -1.39 -15.21 10.08
CA ARG A 83 -2.31 -15.71 9.08
C ARG A 83 -1.76 -16.93 8.34
N PRO A 84 -2.63 -17.89 7.94
CA PRO A 84 -2.20 -19.08 7.20
C PRO A 84 -1.37 -18.71 5.95
N ARG A 85 -0.26 -19.41 5.75
CA ARG A 85 0.62 -19.23 4.60
C ARG A 85 -0.13 -19.46 3.29
N LEU A 86 0.25 -18.70 2.26
CA LEU A 86 -0.32 -18.88 0.92
C LEU A 86 0.31 -20.11 0.24
N PRO A 87 -0.51 -21.03 -0.29
CA PRO A 87 0.03 -22.19 -1.01
C PRO A 87 0.93 -21.76 -2.18
N GLY A 88 2.07 -22.43 -2.35
CA GLY A 88 3.02 -22.18 -3.43
C GLY A 88 3.92 -20.95 -3.27
N VAL A 89 3.54 -19.94 -2.45
CA VAL A 89 4.33 -18.71 -2.28
C VAL A 89 5.69 -18.99 -1.61
N GLU A 90 5.75 -19.90 -0.65
CA GLU A 90 7.02 -20.28 0.01
C GLU A 90 7.98 -20.95 -0.99
N GLN A 91 7.46 -21.79 -1.86
CA GLN A 91 8.26 -22.42 -2.93
C GLN A 91 8.75 -21.38 -3.94
N ALA A 92 7.86 -20.49 -4.40
CA ALA A 92 8.22 -19.39 -5.30
C ALA A 92 9.28 -18.46 -4.68
N ARG A 93 9.18 -18.18 -3.37
CA ARG A 93 10.17 -17.39 -2.64
C ARG A 93 11.53 -18.09 -2.55
N ALA A 94 11.54 -19.41 -2.30
CA ALA A 94 12.78 -20.19 -2.26
C ALA A 94 13.44 -20.21 -3.65
N GLU A 95 12.66 -20.37 -4.70
CA GLU A 95 13.14 -20.37 -6.08
C GLU A 95 13.66 -18.99 -6.51
N LEU A 96 12.93 -17.90 -6.18
CA LEU A 96 13.41 -16.54 -6.37
C LEU A 96 14.79 -16.34 -5.70
N GLY A 97 14.92 -16.77 -4.44
CA GLY A 97 16.20 -16.68 -3.73
C GLY A 97 17.31 -17.49 -4.38
N ARG A 98 17.02 -18.64 -4.99
CA ARG A 98 18.00 -19.45 -5.75
C ARG A 98 18.46 -18.70 -7.00
N VAL A 99 17.50 -18.23 -7.81
CA VAL A 99 17.75 -17.53 -9.08
C VAL A 99 18.57 -16.25 -8.86
N VAL A 100 18.19 -15.44 -7.87
CA VAL A 100 18.90 -14.20 -7.53
C VAL A 100 20.33 -14.47 -7.07
N ARG A 101 20.56 -15.49 -6.21
CA ARG A 101 21.91 -15.85 -5.78
C ARG A 101 22.79 -16.39 -6.92
N ALA A 102 22.17 -17.02 -7.94
CA ALA A 102 22.88 -17.49 -9.12
C ALA A 102 23.19 -16.37 -10.12
N GLY A 103 22.69 -15.14 -9.91
CA GLY A 103 22.80 -14.04 -10.86
C GLY A 103 21.96 -14.29 -12.13
N GLU A 104 21.00 -15.19 -12.08
CA GLU A 104 20.11 -15.54 -13.19
C GLU A 104 18.95 -14.54 -13.28
N ARG A 105 18.36 -14.42 -14.47
CA ARG A 105 17.15 -13.61 -14.65
C ARG A 105 15.94 -14.29 -13.98
N VAL A 106 15.18 -13.53 -13.22
CA VAL A 106 13.93 -14.02 -12.63
C VAL A 106 12.87 -14.18 -13.71
N GLY A 107 12.33 -15.39 -13.86
CA GLY A 107 11.28 -15.68 -14.82
C GLY A 107 9.90 -15.22 -14.37
N ASP A 108 9.04 -14.93 -15.34
CA ASP A 108 7.67 -14.48 -15.10
C ASP A 108 6.86 -15.46 -14.23
N GLU A 109 7.08 -16.77 -14.40
CA GLU A 109 6.38 -17.80 -13.61
C GLU A 109 6.67 -17.70 -12.12
N ILE A 110 7.91 -17.34 -11.74
CA ILE A 110 8.29 -17.13 -10.34
C ILE A 110 7.60 -15.89 -9.80
N VAL A 111 7.56 -14.81 -10.61
CA VAL A 111 6.90 -13.55 -10.24
C VAL A 111 5.39 -13.77 -10.06
N ASP A 112 4.75 -14.46 -10.99
CA ASP A 112 3.32 -14.76 -10.93
C ASP A 112 2.99 -15.63 -9.71
N ALA A 113 3.74 -16.69 -9.47
CA ALA A 113 3.54 -17.59 -8.33
C ALA A 113 3.78 -16.89 -6.96
N LEU A 114 4.66 -15.87 -6.93
CA LEU A 114 4.95 -15.11 -5.73
C LEU A 114 3.90 -14.04 -5.44
N VAL A 115 3.40 -13.34 -6.47
CA VAL A 115 2.65 -12.10 -6.33
C VAL A 115 1.14 -12.29 -6.50
N LEU A 116 0.70 -13.07 -7.49
CA LEU A 116 -0.72 -13.19 -7.81
C LEU A 116 -1.56 -13.77 -6.67
N PRO A 117 -1.14 -14.82 -5.94
CA PRO A 117 -1.94 -15.35 -4.83
C PRO A 117 -2.16 -14.34 -3.70
N LEU A 118 -1.18 -13.45 -3.47
CA LEU A 118 -1.32 -12.35 -2.52
C LEU A 118 -2.33 -11.33 -3.01
N VAL A 119 -2.21 -10.86 -4.25
CA VAL A 119 -3.08 -9.82 -4.83
C VAL A 119 -4.53 -10.30 -4.91
N GLU A 120 -4.75 -11.55 -5.38
CA GLU A 120 -6.09 -12.12 -5.52
C GLU A 120 -6.83 -12.24 -4.19
N ARG A 121 -6.13 -12.53 -3.10
CA ARG A 121 -6.72 -12.58 -1.76
C ARG A 121 -6.81 -11.23 -1.09
N ALA A 122 -5.79 -10.39 -1.21
CA ALA A 122 -5.75 -9.11 -0.50
C ALA A 122 -6.76 -8.10 -1.04
N VAL A 123 -7.05 -8.09 -2.35
CA VAL A 123 -7.96 -7.11 -2.96
C VAL A 123 -9.38 -7.19 -2.39
N PRO A 124 -10.07 -8.35 -2.36
CA PRO A 124 -11.39 -8.43 -1.75
C PRO A 124 -11.37 -8.11 -0.24
N GLU A 125 -10.29 -8.46 0.46
CA GLU A 125 -10.15 -8.13 1.90
C GLU A 125 -10.02 -6.62 2.13
N TRP A 126 -9.23 -5.93 1.31
CA TRP A 126 -9.13 -4.46 1.36
C TRP A 126 -10.46 -3.77 1.03
N ARG A 127 -11.21 -4.29 0.06
CA ARG A 127 -12.53 -3.74 -0.27
C ARG A 127 -13.52 -3.93 0.88
N ALA A 128 -13.54 -5.09 1.51
CA ALA A 128 -14.36 -5.34 2.69
C ALA A 128 -13.94 -4.48 3.90
N ALA A 129 -12.63 -4.27 4.07
CA ALA A 129 -12.13 -3.35 5.10
C ALA A 129 -12.55 -1.90 4.82
N LEU A 130 -12.47 -1.46 3.57
CA LEU A 130 -12.92 -0.13 3.16
C LEU A 130 -14.42 0.07 3.40
N ASP A 131 -15.27 -0.93 3.08
CA ASP A 131 -16.70 -0.88 3.39
C ASP A 131 -16.95 -0.67 4.89
N ALA A 132 -16.23 -1.41 5.72
CA ALA A 132 -16.38 -1.35 7.17
C ALA A 132 -15.83 -0.05 7.78
N LEU A 133 -14.74 0.50 7.22
CA LEU A 133 -14.13 1.76 7.65
C LEU A 133 -14.98 2.97 7.30
N LEU A 134 -15.50 3.03 6.08
CA LEU A 134 -16.38 4.12 5.62
C LEU A 134 -17.78 4.10 6.29
N ALA A 135 -18.15 3.01 6.95
CA ALA A 135 -19.35 2.96 7.79
C ALA A 135 -19.15 3.66 9.17
N LEU A 136 -17.92 4.02 9.52
CA LEU A 136 -17.64 4.77 10.76
C LEU A 136 -17.99 6.25 10.57
N PRO A 137 -18.68 6.87 11.52
CA PRO A 137 -19.16 8.24 11.36
C PRO A 137 -18.05 9.31 11.34
N GLU A 138 -16.87 8.99 11.84
CA GLU A 138 -15.68 9.86 11.83
C GLU A 138 -14.79 9.68 10.59
N ILE A 139 -15.10 8.70 9.72
CA ILE A 139 -14.33 8.43 8.49
C ILE A 139 -15.18 8.78 7.27
N GLY A 140 -14.58 9.50 6.32
CA GLY A 140 -15.25 9.91 5.09
C GLY A 140 -14.41 9.62 3.83
N GLY A 141 -15.01 9.90 2.67
CA GLY A 141 -14.29 9.98 1.40
C GLY A 141 -13.80 11.42 1.16
N PRO A 142 -12.87 11.64 0.20
CA PRO A 142 -12.29 10.65 -0.71
C PRO A 142 -11.26 9.70 -0.06
N VAL A 143 -10.90 8.64 -0.80
CA VAL A 143 -9.99 7.60 -0.32
C VAL A 143 -8.71 7.61 -1.15
N GLY A 144 -7.56 7.58 -0.47
CA GLY A 144 -6.25 7.37 -1.08
C GLY A 144 -5.68 5.99 -0.79
N TYR A 145 -4.77 5.53 -1.66
CA TYR A 145 -3.92 4.37 -1.39
C TYR A 145 -2.47 4.80 -1.34
N SER A 146 -1.68 4.26 -0.42
CA SER A 146 -0.27 4.67 -0.29
C SER A 146 0.65 3.50 0.06
N GLY A 147 1.62 3.23 -0.80
CA GLY A 147 2.75 2.31 -0.58
C GLY A 147 2.44 0.82 -0.78
N GLY A 148 3.21 -0.02 -0.12
CA GLY A 148 3.03 -1.48 -0.11
C GLY A 148 3.48 -2.19 -1.39
N VAL A 149 2.87 -3.33 -1.66
CA VAL A 149 3.12 -4.12 -2.87
C VAL A 149 2.47 -3.42 -4.05
N ILE A 150 3.26 -2.98 -5.03
CA ILE A 150 2.77 -2.16 -6.16
C ILE A 150 1.65 -2.87 -6.94
N SER A 151 1.76 -4.17 -7.15
CA SER A 151 0.75 -4.97 -7.85
C SER A 151 -0.62 -4.94 -7.15
N LEU A 152 -0.63 -4.89 -5.81
CA LEU A 152 -1.85 -4.71 -5.03
C LEU A 152 -2.44 -3.32 -5.23
N GLY A 153 -1.60 -2.28 -5.18
CA GLY A 153 -2.02 -0.90 -5.41
C GLY A 153 -2.60 -0.69 -6.81
N VAL A 154 -1.95 -1.26 -7.84
CA VAL A 154 -2.44 -1.22 -9.23
C VAL A 154 -3.82 -1.88 -9.34
N ARG A 155 -3.97 -3.12 -8.83
CA ARG A 155 -5.24 -3.84 -8.91
C ARG A 155 -6.34 -3.10 -8.16
N LEU A 156 -6.09 -2.59 -6.96
CA LEU A 156 -7.05 -1.79 -6.19
C LEU A 156 -7.47 -0.54 -6.96
N ALA A 157 -6.52 0.21 -7.53
CA ALA A 157 -6.83 1.41 -8.31
C ALA A 157 -7.70 1.14 -9.56
N VAL A 158 -7.67 -0.10 -10.07
CA VAL A 158 -8.52 -0.53 -11.21
C VAL A 158 -9.91 -0.96 -10.78
N VAL A 159 -10.03 -1.70 -9.66
CA VAL A 159 -11.28 -2.38 -9.30
C VAL A 159 -12.06 -1.71 -8.18
N GLU A 160 -11.47 -0.73 -7.49
CA GLU A 160 -12.10 -0.02 -6.37
C GLU A 160 -12.33 1.47 -6.73
N PRO A 161 -13.52 1.83 -7.19
CA PRO A 161 -13.80 3.17 -7.72
C PRO A 161 -13.77 4.29 -6.67
N ARG A 162 -13.76 3.95 -5.38
CA ARG A 162 -13.66 4.94 -4.29
C ARG A 162 -12.23 5.44 -4.09
N ILE A 163 -11.23 4.76 -4.64
CA ILE A 163 -9.84 5.27 -4.62
C ILE A 163 -9.73 6.42 -5.61
N SER A 164 -9.40 7.60 -5.10
CA SER A 164 -9.33 8.85 -5.87
C SER A 164 -7.89 9.23 -6.24
N ALA A 165 -6.89 8.72 -5.53
CA ALA A 165 -5.47 8.97 -5.81
C ALA A 165 -4.61 7.85 -5.21
N ALA A 166 -3.41 7.60 -5.78
CA ALA A 166 -2.50 6.63 -5.22
C ALA A 166 -1.03 7.09 -5.23
N VAL A 167 -0.34 6.80 -4.14
CA VAL A 167 1.11 6.88 -4.01
C VAL A 167 1.65 5.46 -4.07
N LEU A 168 2.44 5.14 -5.08
CA LEU A 168 2.98 3.80 -5.31
C LEU A 168 4.50 3.80 -5.13
N PHE A 169 5.03 2.70 -4.61
CA PHE A 169 6.46 2.47 -4.54
C PHE A 169 6.85 1.54 -5.69
N ALA A 170 7.68 2.03 -6.61
CA ALA A 170 8.06 1.29 -7.81
C ALA A 170 8.83 0.01 -7.46
N GLY A 171 8.45 -1.08 -8.10
CA GLY A 171 9.05 -2.39 -7.97
C GLY A 171 9.11 -3.10 -9.32
N SER A 172 9.98 -4.08 -9.46
CA SER A 172 10.21 -4.81 -10.70
C SER A 172 9.55 -6.18 -10.76
N PHE A 173 9.20 -6.76 -9.61
CA PHE A 173 8.48 -8.03 -9.57
C PHE A 173 6.98 -7.81 -9.78
N VAL A 174 6.61 -7.52 -11.03
CA VAL A 174 5.23 -7.21 -11.41
C VAL A 174 4.74 -8.25 -12.42
N PRO A 175 3.70 -9.03 -12.11
CA PRO A 175 3.07 -9.95 -13.04
C PRO A 175 2.65 -9.26 -14.35
N ARG A 176 2.73 -9.96 -15.48
CA ARG A 176 2.33 -9.39 -16.78
C ARG A 176 0.88 -8.92 -16.79
N VAL A 177 -0.03 -9.65 -16.15
CA VAL A 177 -1.43 -9.25 -16.04
C VAL A 177 -1.59 -7.92 -15.31
N VAL A 178 -0.76 -7.65 -14.30
CA VAL A 178 -0.79 -6.39 -13.55
C VAL A 178 -0.20 -5.24 -14.39
N LEU A 179 0.83 -5.53 -15.21
CA LEU A 179 1.36 -4.55 -16.16
C LEU A 179 0.29 -4.12 -17.19
N GLU A 180 -0.55 -5.07 -17.62
CA GLU A 180 -1.67 -4.75 -18.51
C GLU A 180 -2.79 -4.00 -17.78
N GLU A 181 -3.06 -4.32 -16.53
CA GLU A 181 -4.00 -3.58 -15.68
C GLU A 181 -3.56 -2.15 -15.41
N ALA A 182 -2.26 -1.89 -15.33
CA ALA A 182 -1.72 -0.54 -15.16
C ALA A 182 -2.25 0.43 -16.22
N ARG A 183 -2.49 -0.02 -17.45
CA ARG A 183 -3.07 0.78 -18.54
C ARG A 183 -4.51 1.24 -18.26
N ARG A 184 -5.18 0.58 -17.33
CA ARG A 184 -6.56 0.90 -16.91
C ARG A 184 -6.62 1.79 -15.68
N VAL A 185 -5.50 2.03 -15.01
CA VAL A 185 -5.42 2.96 -13.89
C VAL A 185 -5.55 4.38 -14.43
N THR A 186 -6.57 5.11 -13.99
CA THR A 186 -6.87 6.46 -14.45
C THR A 186 -6.82 7.52 -13.36
N VAL A 187 -6.73 7.09 -12.09
CA VAL A 187 -6.61 8.00 -10.94
C VAL A 187 -5.23 8.68 -10.93
N PRO A 188 -5.11 9.89 -10.37
CA PRO A 188 -3.81 10.54 -10.16
C PRO A 188 -2.82 9.65 -9.44
N LEU A 189 -1.57 9.62 -9.92
CA LEU A 189 -0.50 8.80 -9.38
C LEU A 189 0.74 9.60 -9.01
N HIS A 190 1.29 9.29 -7.84
CA HIS A 190 2.65 9.66 -7.44
C HIS A 190 3.47 8.39 -7.22
N VAL A 191 4.48 8.17 -8.07
CA VAL A 191 5.30 6.96 -8.02
C VAL A 191 6.68 7.31 -7.49
N LEU A 192 7.09 6.63 -6.41
CA LEU A 192 8.43 6.75 -5.82
C LEU A 192 9.33 5.64 -6.37
N LEU A 193 10.46 6.01 -6.93
CA LEU A 193 11.48 5.10 -7.45
C LEU A 193 12.80 5.34 -6.71
N GLN A 194 13.36 4.29 -6.10
CA GLN A 194 14.71 4.30 -5.56
C GLN A 194 15.68 3.89 -6.67
N TRP A 195 16.56 4.84 -7.06
CA TRP A 195 17.38 4.72 -8.28
C TRP A 195 18.47 3.65 -8.16
N ASP A 196 19.04 3.49 -6.96
CA ASP A 196 20.11 2.56 -6.65
C ASP A 196 19.61 1.31 -5.89
N ASP A 197 18.32 0.96 -6.07
CA ASP A 197 17.75 -0.26 -5.50
C ASP A 197 18.26 -1.48 -6.25
N GLU A 198 19.26 -2.15 -5.69
CA GLU A 198 19.89 -3.34 -6.28
C GLU A 198 18.91 -4.54 -6.38
N GLY A 199 17.83 -4.53 -5.59
CA GLY A 199 16.78 -5.56 -5.62
C GLY A 199 15.74 -5.35 -6.72
N ASN A 200 15.78 -4.20 -7.43
CA ASN A 200 14.83 -3.82 -8.46
C ASN A 200 15.48 -3.62 -9.82
N ASP A 201 14.90 -4.23 -10.86
CA ASP A 201 15.18 -3.84 -12.23
C ASP A 201 14.53 -2.48 -12.50
N ARG A 202 15.37 -1.45 -12.55
CA ARG A 202 14.93 -0.07 -12.77
C ARG A 202 14.18 0.11 -14.09
N GLN A 203 14.61 -0.57 -15.16
CA GLN A 203 13.93 -0.45 -16.45
C GLN A 203 12.52 -1.04 -16.37
N ALA A 204 12.34 -2.19 -15.73
CA ALA A 204 11.01 -2.77 -15.52
C ALA A 204 10.09 -1.84 -14.68
N ALA A 205 10.65 -1.13 -13.69
CA ALA A 205 9.90 -0.13 -12.93
C ALA A 205 9.50 1.08 -13.78
N LEU A 206 10.36 1.54 -14.70
CA LEU A 206 10.05 2.62 -15.65
C LEU A 206 9.01 2.15 -16.68
N ASP A 207 9.12 0.94 -17.20
CA ASP A 207 8.15 0.37 -18.15
C ASP A 207 6.74 0.27 -17.51
N LEU A 208 6.66 -0.07 -16.21
CA LEU A 208 5.41 -0.03 -15.47
C LEU A 208 4.88 1.40 -15.33
N PHE A 209 5.75 2.37 -15.02
CA PHE A 209 5.34 3.78 -14.94
C PHE A 209 4.81 4.28 -16.27
N ASP A 210 5.44 3.92 -17.38
CA ASP A 210 4.99 4.29 -18.72
C ASP A 210 3.64 3.64 -19.06
N ALA A 211 3.40 2.42 -18.59
CA ALA A 211 2.15 1.69 -18.84
C ALA A 211 0.92 2.32 -18.16
N PHE A 212 1.08 3.06 -17.05
CA PHE A 212 -0.08 3.65 -16.38
C PHE A 212 -0.90 4.57 -17.29
N GLY A 213 -2.21 4.30 -17.37
CA GLY A 213 -3.17 5.06 -18.16
C GLY A 213 -3.58 6.41 -17.54
N SER A 214 -3.11 6.72 -16.35
CA SER A 214 -3.35 8.00 -15.67
C SER A 214 -2.83 9.17 -16.48
N ARG A 215 -3.64 10.21 -16.63
CA ARG A 215 -3.25 11.49 -17.27
C ARG A 215 -2.43 12.36 -16.34
N GLU A 216 -2.55 12.17 -15.05
CA GLU A 216 -1.77 12.84 -14.01
C GLU A 216 -0.94 11.80 -13.29
N LYS A 217 0.29 11.61 -13.72
CA LYS A 217 1.26 10.73 -13.06
C LYS A 217 2.60 11.41 -12.94
N THR A 218 3.21 11.32 -11.76
CA THR A 218 4.54 11.84 -11.48
C THR A 218 5.46 10.72 -11.03
N LEU A 219 6.69 10.72 -11.51
CA LEU A 219 7.75 9.85 -11.04
C LEU A 219 8.74 10.67 -10.20
N HIS A 220 8.92 10.28 -8.95
CA HIS A 220 9.90 10.87 -8.06
C HIS A 220 11.04 9.87 -7.86
N ALA A 221 12.13 10.07 -8.60
CA ALA A 221 13.32 9.23 -8.51
C ALA A 221 14.26 9.78 -7.43
N ASN A 222 14.54 8.96 -6.42
CA ASN A 222 15.49 9.28 -5.35
C ASN A 222 16.75 8.43 -5.51
N MET A 223 17.91 9.04 -5.27
CA MET A 223 19.16 8.30 -5.15
C MET A 223 19.14 7.55 -3.82
N GLY A 224 19.42 6.26 -3.83
CA GLY A 224 19.46 5.40 -2.65
C GLY A 224 18.87 4.02 -2.89
N GLY A 225 19.10 3.11 -1.94
CA GLY A 225 18.64 1.73 -1.98
C GLY A 225 17.18 1.58 -1.53
N HIS A 226 16.70 0.35 -1.51
CA HIS A 226 15.28 -0.02 -1.28
C HIS A 226 14.61 0.65 -0.08
N THR A 227 15.33 0.84 1.02
CA THR A 227 14.79 1.43 2.26
C THR A 227 15.20 2.88 2.48
N GLY A 228 15.89 3.47 1.54
CA GLY A 228 16.50 4.80 1.65
C GLY A 228 15.61 5.94 1.15
N VAL A 229 14.28 5.85 1.29
CA VAL A 229 13.38 6.94 0.88
C VAL A 229 13.66 8.17 1.74
N PRO A 230 14.09 9.30 1.13
CA PRO A 230 14.37 10.51 1.89
C PRO A 230 13.10 11.18 2.41
N GLU A 231 13.21 11.92 3.52
CA GLU A 231 12.08 12.56 4.18
C GLU A 231 11.31 13.51 3.23
N PHE A 232 12.02 14.31 2.42
CA PHE A 232 11.38 15.21 1.46
C PHE A 232 10.50 14.48 0.42
N ALA A 233 10.80 13.21 0.10
CA ALA A 233 9.97 12.41 -0.80
C ALA A 233 8.69 11.94 -0.10
N ALA A 234 8.74 11.66 1.19
CA ALA A 234 7.55 11.39 2.00
C ALA A 234 6.65 12.62 2.12
N GLU A 235 7.24 13.82 2.32
CA GLU A 235 6.51 15.08 2.30
C GLU A 235 5.87 15.37 0.94
N ALA A 236 6.58 15.09 -0.18
CA ALA A 236 6.03 15.27 -1.52
C ALA A 236 4.83 14.35 -1.75
N ALA A 237 4.88 13.11 -1.27
CA ALA A 237 3.76 12.18 -1.29
C ALA A 237 2.57 12.68 -0.43
N GLY A 238 2.83 13.25 0.76
CA GLY A 238 1.81 13.89 1.61
C GLY A 238 1.12 15.05 0.90
N ARG A 239 1.90 15.98 0.33
CA ARG A 239 1.35 17.10 -0.46
C ARG A 239 0.53 16.64 -1.67
N PHE A 240 0.95 15.57 -2.33
CA PHE A 240 0.18 14.98 -3.42
C PHE A 240 -1.17 14.46 -2.93
N LEU A 241 -1.20 13.69 -1.84
CA LEU A 241 -2.45 13.19 -1.26
C LEU A 241 -3.34 14.34 -0.78
N ALA A 242 -2.79 15.35 -0.10
CA ALA A 242 -3.54 16.52 0.34
C ALA A 242 -4.23 17.25 -0.81
N ARG A 243 -3.58 17.36 -1.98
CA ARG A 243 -4.17 17.99 -3.16
C ARG A 243 -5.36 17.21 -3.75
N HIS A 244 -5.37 15.87 -3.60
CA HIS A 244 -6.37 15.02 -4.23
C HIS A 244 -7.46 14.51 -3.27
N LEU A 245 -7.22 14.59 -1.97
CA LEU A 245 -8.13 14.08 -0.94
C LEU A 245 -8.66 15.17 -0.02
N GLY A 246 -8.04 16.37 -0.02
CA GLY A 246 -8.43 17.50 0.83
C GLY A 246 -9.50 18.40 0.21
#